data_a2b253e4697594b719415037774a04a4
#
_entry.id   a2b253e4697594b719415037774a04a4
#
_cell.length_a   1.000
_cell.length_b   1.000
_cell.length_c   1.000
_cell.angle_alpha   90.00
_cell.angle_beta   90.00
_cell.angle_gamma   90.00
#
_symmetry.space_group_name_H-M   'P 1'
#
loop_
_entity.id
_entity.type
_entity.pdbx_description
1 polymer ?
#
loop_
_entity_poly.entity_id
_entity_poly.type
_entity_poly.pdbx_seq_one_letter_code
_entity_poly.pdbx_strand_id
1 'polypeptide(L)'
;QARRVLQQHGIAHALLDTGEWAPMGQAPDGQPWQLGMADPRHSARLLRQLQAGGRGIAVSTDATLRFGAGHRDHHILDPRSGRSPPHLSAVVVAAPSTTLADALTKVLFMGTPAQALAQARRWGVDVVVVDKAGRLQASAGWA
;
A
#
# COMPACT_ATOMS: atom_id res chain seq x y z
N GLN A 1 15.86 0.75 -9.46
CA GLN A 1 16.64 1.21 -10.64
C GLN A 1 16.43 2.71 -10.88
N ALA A 2 15.21 3.19 -11.16
CA ALA A 2 14.91 4.59 -11.51
C ALA A 2 15.43 5.61 -10.48
N ARG A 3 15.18 5.37 -9.18
CA ARG A 3 15.68 6.21 -8.09
C ARG A 3 17.20 6.43 -8.16
N ARG A 4 17.96 5.36 -8.40
CA ARG A 4 19.43 5.46 -8.53
C ARG A 4 19.87 6.28 -9.75
N VAL A 5 19.17 6.11 -10.88
CA VAL A 5 19.47 6.88 -12.10
C VAL A 5 19.21 8.37 -11.87
N LEU A 6 18.08 8.75 -11.26
CA LEU A 6 17.81 10.15 -10.93
C LEU A 6 18.88 10.75 -10.02
N GLN A 7 19.32 10.01 -8.99
CA GLN A 7 20.39 10.45 -8.10
C GLN A 7 21.72 10.65 -8.83
N GLN A 8 22.07 9.77 -9.78
CA GLN A 8 23.28 9.92 -10.61
C GLN A 8 23.25 11.16 -11.49
N HIS A 9 22.04 11.64 -11.85
CA HIS A 9 21.83 12.89 -12.61
C HIS A 9 21.59 14.11 -11.70
N GLY A 10 21.92 14.03 -10.41
CA GLY A 10 21.84 15.16 -9.49
C GLY A 10 20.41 15.47 -9.00
N ILE A 11 19.42 14.65 -9.30
CA ILE A 11 18.05 14.85 -8.83
C ILE A 11 17.92 14.31 -7.41
N ALA A 12 17.85 15.22 -6.43
CA ALA A 12 17.75 14.88 -5.01
C ALA A 12 16.31 14.71 -4.52
N HIS A 13 15.34 15.36 -5.16
CA HIS A 13 13.95 15.40 -4.74
C HIS A 13 13.03 14.92 -5.88
N ALA A 14 12.26 13.88 -5.65
CA ALA A 14 11.29 13.34 -6.59
C ALA A 14 10.30 12.41 -5.90
N LEU A 15 9.09 12.33 -6.41
CA LEU A 15 8.16 11.24 -6.13
C LEU A 15 8.03 10.40 -7.40
N LEU A 16 8.57 9.20 -7.38
CA LEU A 16 8.39 8.23 -8.46
C LEU A 16 7.06 7.51 -8.23
N ASP A 17 6.18 7.58 -9.22
CA ASP A 17 4.90 6.85 -9.26
C ASP A 17 4.90 5.95 -10.49
N THR A 18 4.91 4.65 -10.24
CA THR A 18 4.87 3.60 -11.27
C THR A 18 3.81 2.54 -10.94
N GLY A 19 2.79 2.93 -10.16
CA GLY A 19 1.84 2.04 -9.50
C GLY A 19 2.20 1.78 -8.04
N GLU A 20 3.49 1.86 -7.71
CA GLU A 20 4.05 1.99 -6.37
C GLU A 20 4.76 3.34 -6.26
N TRP A 21 4.90 3.84 -5.03
CA TRP A 21 5.53 5.14 -4.78
C TRP A 21 6.91 4.99 -4.16
N ALA A 22 7.90 5.64 -4.79
CA ALA A 22 9.27 5.74 -4.28
C ALA A 22 9.64 7.21 -4.07
N PRO A 23 9.38 7.78 -2.90
CA PRO A 23 9.75 9.15 -2.58
C PRO A 23 11.26 9.30 -2.41
N MET A 24 11.79 10.43 -2.85
CA MET A 24 13.17 10.87 -2.68
C MET A 24 13.17 12.28 -2.14
N GLY A 25 14.02 12.56 -1.13
CA GLY A 25 14.14 13.89 -0.56
C GLY A 25 12.81 14.44 -0.04
N GLN A 26 12.48 15.66 -0.41
CA GLN A 26 11.33 16.41 0.08
C GLN A 26 10.40 16.81 -1.07
N ALA A 27 9.15 17.11 -0.73
CA ALA A 27 8.18 17.73 -1.62
C ALA A 27 8.57 19.21 -1.91
N PRO A 28 7.98 19.88 -2.91
CA PRO A 28 8.34 21.25 -3.28
C PRO A 28 8.21 22.30 -2.17
N ASP A 29 7.36 22.04 -1.18
CA ASP A 29 7.18 22.88 0.01
C ASP A 29 8.20 22.60 1.13
N GLY A 30 9.19 21.74 0.89
CA GLY A 30 10.21 21.34 1.86
C GLY A 30 9.73 20.30 2.89
N GLN A 31 8.50 19.84 2.79
CA GLN A 31 7.95 18.84 3.70
C GLN A 31 8.22 17.41 3.20
N PRO A 32 8.14 16.40 4.07
CA PRO A 32 8.14 15.01 3.64
C PRO A 32 6.98 14.72 2.65
N TRP A 33 7.24 13.91 1.63
CA TRP A 33 6.22 13.47 0.68
C TRP A 33 5.04 12.82 1.40
N GLN A 34 3.84 13.30 1.06
CA GLN A 34 2.58 12.78 1.57
C GLN A 34 1.81 12.08 0.45
N LEU A 35 1.22 10.94 0.77
CA LEU A 35 0.41 10.14 -0.15
C LEU A 35 -1.00 10.03 0.40
N GLY A 36 -1.99 10.20 -0.48
CA GLY A 36 -3.39 10.03 -0.13
C GLY A 36 -3.82 8.57 -0.34
N MET A 37 -4.36 7.92 0.69
CA MET A 37 -5.01 6.63 0.56
C MET A 37 -6.48 6.82 0.21
N ALA A 38 -6.89 6.45 -1.00
CA ALA A 38 -8.28 6.50 -1.42
C ALA A 38 -9.12 5.40 -0.75
N ASP A 39 -10.40 5.70 -0.55
CA ASP A 39 -11.39 4.72 -0.12
C ASP A 39 -11.62 3.69 -1.24
N PRO A 40 -11.45 2.37 -0.98
CA PRO A 40 -11.69 1.34 -1.99
C PRO A 40 -13.14 1.29 -2.50
N ARG A 41 -14.09 1.90 -1.80
CA ARG A 41 -15.51 1.95 -2.17
C ARG A 41 -15.93 3.27 -2.79
N HIS A 42 -15.21 4.34 -2.48
CA HIS A 42 -15.50 5.71 -2.92
C HIS A 42 -14.19 6.40 -3.30
N SER A 43 -13.66 6.16 -4.50
CA SER A 43 -12.32 6.60 -4.93
C SER A 43 -12.08 8.11 -4.85
N ALA A 44 -13.13 8.94 -4.87
CA ALA A 44 -13.03 10.38 -4.66
C ALA A 44 -12.82 10.78 -3.19
N ARG A 45 -12.96 9.84 -2.24
CA ARG A 45 -12.78 10.06 -0.81
C ARG A 45 -11.39 9.59 -0.38
N LEU A 46 -10.68 10.44 0.33
CA LEU A 46 -9.46 10.04 1.04
C LEU A 46 -9.81 9.47 2.41
N LEU A 47 -9.30 8.29 2.71
CA LEU A 47 -9.41 7.69 4.05
C LEU A 47 -8.30 8.21 4.97
N ARG A 48 -7.11 8.41 4.42
CA ARG A 48 -5.94 8.78 5.21
C ARG A 48 -4.86 9.42 4.35
N GLN A 49 -4.07 10.31 4.96
CA GLN A 49 -2.77 10.74 4.44
C GLN A 49 -1.66 9.93 5.10
N LEU A 50 -0.69 9.48 4.31
CA LEU A 50 0.43 8.66 4.73
C LEU A 50 1.73 9.39 4.47
N GLN A 51 2.56 9.52 5.49
CA GLN A 51 3.89 10.05 5.34
C GLN A 51 4.85 8.95 4.88
N ALA A 52 5.48 9.17 3.74
CA ALA A 52 6.33 8.15 3.12
C ALA A 52 7.64 7.90 3.89
N GLY A 53 8.22 8.93 4.50
CA GLY A 53 9.45 8.81 5.29
C GLY A 53 10.65 8.23 4.52
N GLY A 54 10.73 8.45 3.19
CA GLY A 54 11.79 7.90 2.33
C GLY A 54 11.65 6.41 2.00
N ARG A 55 10.64 5.74 2.53
CA ARG A 55 10.34 4.31 2.26
C ARG A 55 9.59 4.12 0.94
N GLY A 56 9.70 2.94 0.37
CA GLY A 56 8.83 2.52 -0.72
C GLY A 56 7.42 2.19 -0.21
N ILE A 57 6.40 2.62 -0.93
CA ILE A 57 5.00 2.37 -0.59
C ILE A 57 4.33 1.66 -1.76
N ALA A 58 3.52 0.65 -1.43
CA ALA A 58 2.69 -0.06 -2.39
C ALA A 58 1.28 -0.27 -1.84
N VAL A 59 0.33 -0.40 -2.76
CA VAL A 59 -1.09 -0.64 -2.45
C VAL A 59 -1.59 -1.83 -3.23
N SER A 60 -2.30 -2.73 -2.57
CA SER A 60 -3.16 -3.73 -3.19
C SER A 60 -4.61 -3.48 -2.79
N THR A 61 -5.54 -3.51 -3.75
CA THR A 61 -6.95 -3.24 -3.51
C THR A 61 -7.86 -4.10 -4.39
N ASP A 62 -9.03 -4.45 -3.86
CA ASP A 62 -10.09 -5.12 -4.61
C ASP A 62 -10.91 -4.17 -5.51
N ALA A 63 -10.60 -2.87 -5.47
CA ALA A 63 -11.40 -1.87 -6.18
C ALA A 63 -11.09 -1.81 -7.69
N THR A 64 -9.87 -2.15 -8.10
CA THR A 64 -9.34 -1.84 -9.45
C THR A 64 -9.81 -2.85 -10.49
N LEU A 65 -9.58 -4.16 -10.28
CA LEU A 65 -9.95 -5.22 -11.21
C LEU A 65 -10.88 -6.21 -10.51
N ARG A 66 -12.15 -6.14 -10.87
CA ARG A 66 -13.24 -6.95 -10.31
C ARG A 66 -13.88 -7.81 -11.39
N PHE A 67 -14.37 -8.97 -10.98
CA PHE A 67 -15.13 -9.89 -11.81
C PHE A 67 -16.55 -9.99 -11.27
N GLY A 68 -17.56 -9.76 -12.10
CA GLY A 68 -18.96 -9.79 -11.70
C GLY A 68 -19.42 -8.59 -10.86
N ALA A 69 -20.59 -8.69 -10.25
CA ALA A 69 -21.17 -7.68 -9.37
C ALA A 69 -20.60 -7.79 -7.95
N GLY A 70 -20.09 -6.68 -7.43
CA GLY A 70 -19.55 -6.61 -6.06
C GLY A 70 -18.03 -6.69 -5.99
N HIS A 71 -17.50 -6.88 -4.76
CA HIS A 71 -16.07 -6.86 -4.48
C HIS A 71 -15.57 -8.22 -3.97
N ARG A 72 -16.29 -9.31 -4.27
CA ARG A 72 -15.91 -10.66 -3.84
C ARG A 72 -14.81 -11.22 -4.71
N ASP A 73 -14.98 -11.10 -6.03
CA ASP A 73 -14.08 -11.69 -7.01
C ASP A 73 -13.26 -10.56 -7.64
N HIS A 74 -11.96 -10.61 -7.43
CA HIS A 74 -11.00 -9.61 -7.89
C HIS A 74 -9.67 -10.27 -8.26
N HIS A 75 -8.78 -9.53 -8.89
CA HIS A 75 -7.52 -10.02 -9.46
C HIS A 75 -6.51 -10.59 -8.45
N ILE A 76 -6.66 -10.29 -7.16
CA ILE A 76 -5.80 -10.88 -6.12
C ILE A 76 -6.38 -12.24 -5.76
N LEU A 77 -5.61 -13.30 -5.99
CA LEU A 77 -6.03 -14.68 -5.76
C LEU A 77 -5.14 -15.35 -4.71
N ASP A 78 -5.75 -16.07 -3.79
CA ASP A 78 -5.03 -16.96 -2.86
C ASP A 78 -4.60 -18.21 -3.64
N PRO A 79 -3.29 -18.46 -3.77
CA PRO A 79 -2.78 -19.58 -4.56
C PRO A 79 -3.19 -20.97 -4.02
N ARG A 80 -3.61 -21.04 -2.76
CA ARG A 80 -4.06 -22.30 -2.13
C ARG A 80 -5.50 -22.67 -2.53
N SER A 81 -6.35 -21.65 -2.73
CA SER A 81 -7.77 -21.86 -3.03
C SER A 81 -8.16 -21.49 -4.45
N GLY A 82 -7.33 -20.71 -5.17
CA GLY A 82 -7.64 -20.12 -6.46
C GLY A 82 -8.74 -19.07 -6.41
N ARG A 83 -9.12 -18.59 -5.23
CA ARG A 83 -10.19 -17.61 -5.01
C ARG A 83 -9.65 -16.32 -4.42
N SER A 84 -10.40 -15.23 -4.60
CA SER A 84 -10.07 -13.94 -3.97
C SER A 84 -10.25 -14.01 -2.45
N PRO A 85 -9.31 -13.47 -1.65
CA PRO A 85 -9.39 -13.45 -0.20
C PRO A 85 -10.60 -12.62 0.28
N PRO A 86 -11.37 -13.12 1.27
CA PRO A 86 -12.66 -12.52 1.64
C PRO A 86 -12.57 -11.40 2.69
N HIS A 87 -11.41 -11.12 3.27
CA HIS A 87 -11.33 -10.30 4.49
C HIS A 87 -10.99 -8.84 4.24
N LEU A 88 -10.07 -8.57 3.31
CA LEU A 88 -9.53 -7.22 3.08
C LEU A 88 -10.00 -6.63 1.77
N SER A 89 -10.15 -5.31 1.75
CA SER A 89 -10.44 -4.50 0.57
C SER A 89 -9.23 -3.72 0.09
N ALA A 90 -8.36 -3.30 1.01
CA ALA A 90 -7.10 -2.67 0.67
C ALA A 90 -6.03 -3.00 1.71
N VAL A 91 -4.80 -3.07 1.24
CA VAL A 91 -3.58 -3.17 2.04
C VAL A 91 -2.57 -2.18 1.48
N VAL A 92 -2.06 -1.29 2.32
CA VAL A 92 -0.97 -0.38 2.02
C VAL A 92 0.22 -0.77 2.88
N VAL A 93 1.40 -0.90 2.29
CA VAL A 93 2.64 -1.23 3.01
C VAL A 93 3.69 -0.18 2.75
N ALA A 94 4.39 0.27 3.81
CA ALA A 94 5.66 0.97 3.69
C ALA A 94 6.81 0.05 4.12
N ALA A 95 7.78 -0.11 3.22
CA ALA A 95 8.94 -0.96 3.42
C ALA A 95 10.22 -0.26 2.92
N PRO A 96 11.42 -0.79 3.22
CA PRO A 96 12.68 -0.20 2.75
C PRO A 96 12.79 -0.03 1.22
N SER A 97 12.05 -0.79 0.44
CA SER A 97 11.96 -0.65 -1.02
C SER A 97 10.53 -0.88 -1.52
N THR A 98 10.20 -0.28 -2.67
CA THR A 98 8.91 -0.49 -3.35
C THR A 98 8.69 -1.94 -3.74
N THR A 99 9.72 -2.64 -4.20
CA THR A 99 9.66 -4.07 -4.52
C THR A 99 9.24 -4.91 -3.32
N LEU A 100 9.82 -4.62 -2.15
CA LEU A 100 9.44 -5.32 -0.92
C LEU A 100 8.03 -4.93 -0.50
N ALA A 101 7.70 -3.63 -0.53
CA ALA A 101 6.36 -3.15 -0.19
C ALA A 101 5.29 -3.84 -1.06
N ASP A 102 5.50 -3.90 -2.38
CA ASP A 102 4.55 -4.54 -3.30
C ASP A 102 4.38 -6.04 -3.01
N ALA A 103 5.47 -6.78 -2.86
CA ALA A 103 5.40 -8.21 -2.52
C ALA A 103 4.62 -8.44 -1.21
N LEU A 104 4.89 -7.63 -0.18
CA LEU A 104 4.26 -7.77 1.13
C LEU A 104 2.77 -7.41 1.11
N THR A 105 2.32 -6.47 0.26
CA THR A 105 0.87 -6.21 0.14
C THR A 105 0.10 -7.45 -0.26
N LYS A 106 0.64 -8.29 -1.18
CA LYS A 106 -0.01 -9.52 -1.65
C LYS A 106 -0.09 -10.56 -0.53
N VAL A 107 1.01 -10.74 0.21
CA VAL A 107 1.04 -11.71 1.32
C VAL A 107 0.08 -11.29 2.44
N LEU A 108 0.08 -10.02 2.83
CA LEU A 108 -0.79 -9.52 3.89
C LEU A 108 -2.27 -9.54 3.49
N PHE A 109 -2.57 -9.38 2.20
CA PHE A 109 -3.94 -9.43 1.67
C PHE A 109 -4.60 -10.79 1.86
N MET A 110 -3.81 -11.88 1.99
CA MET A 110 -4.33 -13.25 2.20
C MET A 110 -4.93 -13.46 3.59
N GLY A 111 -4.60 -12.60 4.57
CA GLY A 111 -5.02 -12.76 5.96
C GLY A 111 -6.21 -11.90 6.37
N THR A 112 -6.59 -12.04 7.64
CA THR A 112 -7.50 -11.12 8.32
C THR A 112 -6.76 -9.82 8.70
N PRO A 113 -7.47 -8.71 9.05
CA PRO A 113 -6.83 -7.50 9.54
C PRO A 113 -5.84 -7.73 10.68
N ALA A 114 -6.22 -8.53 11.67
CA ALA A 114 -5.38 -8.84 12.83
C ALA A 114 -4.11 -9.61 12.43
N GLN A 115 -4.23 -10.58 11.52
CA GLN A 115 -3.08 -11.33 10.99
C GLN A 115 -2.13 -10.42 10.20
N ALA A 116 -2.66 -9.53 9.37
CA ALA A 116 -1.87 -8.59 8.60
C ALA A 116 -1.07 -7.65 9.50
N LEU A 117 -1.70 -7.06 10.53
CA LEU A 117 -1.03 -6.20 11.52
C LEU A 117 0.05 -6.95 12.32
N ALA A 118 -0.25 -8.17 12.78
CA ALA A 118 0.69 -9.00 13.52
C ALA A 118 1.92 -9.35 12.66
N GLN A 119 1.69 -9.70 11.40
CA GLN A 119 2.77 -10.09 10.48
C GLN A 119 3.62 -8.89 10.07
N ALA A 120 3.01 -7.72 9.79
CA ALA A 120 3.72 -6.48 9.50
C ALA A 120 4.65 -6.08 10.66
N ARG A 121 4.17 -6.19 11.91
CA ARG A 121 4.98 -5.96 13.10
C ARG A 121 6.18 -6.90 13.18
N ARG A 122 6.01 -8.20 12.87
CA ARG A 122 7.10 -9.18 12.84
C ARG A 122 8.17 -8.85 11.79
N TRP A 123 7.76 -8.28 10.66
CA TRP A 123 8.66 -7.89 9.58
C TRP A 123 9.25 -6.49 9.73
N GLY A 124 8.85 -5.73 10.75
CA GLY A 124 9.31 -4.35 10.95
C GLY A 124 8.88 -3.39 9.84
N VAL A 125 7.70 -3.61 9.25
CA VAL A 125 7.11 -2.75 8.22
C VAL A 125 5.83 -2.11 8.72
N ASP A 126 5.47 -0.95 8.16
CA ASP A 126 4.20 -0.32 8.46
C ASP A 126 3.12 -0.75 7.46
N VAL A 127 1.91 -0.90 7.98
CA VAL A 127 0.75 -1.32 7.19
C VAL A 127 -0.49 -0.54 7.59
N VAL A 128 -1.31 -0.23 6.59
CA VAL A 128 -2.72 0.13 6.75
C VAL A 128 -3.55 -0.91 6.03
N VAL A 129 -4.60 -1.39 6.66
CA VAL A 129 -5.57 -2.31 6.06
C VAL A 129 -6.97 -1.73 6.14
N VAL A 130 -7.78 -2.00 5.11
CA VAL A 130 -9.22 -1.73 5.09
C VAL A 130 -9.92 -3.06 4.89
N ASP A 131 -10.85 -3.40 5.77
CA ASP A 131 -11.63 -4.63 5.64
C ASP A 131 -12.81 -4.46 4.66
N LYS A 132 -13.53 -5.55 4.38
CA LYS A 132 -14.70 -5.53 3.48
C LYS A 132 -15.86 -4.67 4.00
N ALA A 133 -15.90 -4.36 5.30
CA ALA A 133 -16.87 -3.45 5.91
C ALA A 133 -16.42 -1.98 5.88
N GLY A 134 -15.23 -1.68 5.32
CA GLY A 134 -14.67 -0.32 5.24
C GLY A 134 -13.98 0.15 6.52
N ARG A 135 -13.75 -0.72 7.50
CA ARG A 135 -13.03 -0.37 8.73
C ARG A 135 -11.53 -0.33 8.47
N LEU A 136 -10.92 0.81 8.78
CA LEU A 136 -9.48 1.01 8.67
C LEU A 136 -8.77 0.65 9.97
N GLN A 137 -7.65 -0.06 9.85
CA GLN A 137 -6.72 -0.34 10.93
C GLN A 137 -5.29 -0.10 10.44
N ALA A 138 -4.40 0.36 11.32
CA ALA A 138 -3.02 0.69 10.97
C ALA A 138 -2.03 0.17 12.01
N SER A 139 -0.79 -0.06 11.59
CA SER A 139 0.34 -0.27 12.51
C SER A 139 0.70 1.02 13.26
N ALA A 140 1.43 0.90 14.37
CA ALA A 140 1.80 2.04 15.22
C ALA A 140 2.55 3.16 14.48
N GLY A 141 3.38 2.83 13.48
CA GLY A 141 4.09 3.82 12.68
C GLY A 141 3.19 4.65 11.76
N TRP A 142 1.93 4.23 11.61
CA TRP A 142 0.90 4.92 10.82
C TRP A 142 -0.43 5.06 11.57
N ALA A 143 -0.46 4.83 12.89
CA ALA A 143 -1.65 4.94 13.73
C ALA A 143 -2.06 6.42 13.96
#